data_968c7033f20fae67e01d004d88cf0348
#
_entry.id   968c7033f20fae67e01d004d88cf0348
#
_cell.length_a   1.000
_cell.length_b   1.000
_cell.length_c   1.000
_cell.angle_alpha   90.00
_cell.angle_beta   90.00
_cell.angle_gamma   90.00
#
_symmetry.space_group_name_H-M   'P 1'
#
loop_
_entity.id
_entity.type
_entity.pdbx_description
1 polymer ?
#
loop_
_entity_poly.entity_id
_entity_poly.type
_entity_poly.pdbx_seq_one_letter_code
_entity_poly.pdbx_strand_id
1 'polypeptide(L)'
;IMKKYSNDKDVFILGKDLISLPGFLERTLTLLRENLYLFVLRLLNPSVVDHKFDFVICSGSRTAVPAYLLAKASNAKVIYIGTPKFRLMKKFDGIVSTKQDISKVYKVISTHLPPTKFDPYVEKRELDNRSLVLIGGDGSGYDYGEKDWYRLAFEFKNINTTFVNSRRTPKFAWKNLKENSGPNHNFLDLEDTPFERLQEAIDSHSHIFVTADSTSMIVEILTRGYFVNVVELRGPIKREHHHDVIESFK
;
A
#
# COMPACT_ATOMS: atom_id res chain seq x y z
N ILE A 1 8.59 -7.98 -15.11
CA ILE A 1 9.95 -7.64 -14.67
C ILE A 1 10.16 -8.27 -13.30
N MET A 2 11.06 -9.25 -13.23
CA MET A 2 11.42 -9.92 -11.98
C MET A 2 12.58 -9.15 -11.35
N LYS A 3 12.47 -8.79 -10.07
CA LYS A 3 13.58 -8.23 -9.30
C LYS A 3 14.10 -9.28 -8.32
N LYS A 4 15.41 -9.48 -8.26
CA LYS A 4 16.09 -10.36 -7.30
C LYS A 4 16.40 -9.55 -6.03
N TYR A 5 15.96 -10.03 -4.87
CA TYR A 5 16.00 -9.30 -3.61
C TYR A 5 16.80 -9.98 -2.48
N SER A 6 17.57 -11.02 -2.74
CA SER A 6 18.49 -11.53 -1.73
C SER A 6 19.68 -12.22 -2.37
N ASN A 7 20.82 -12.20 -1.67
CA ASN A 7 22.05 -12.82 -2.14
C ASN A 7 22.01 -14.36 -2.11
N ASP A 8 21.06 -14.99 -1.41
CA ASP A 8 21.03 -16.44 -1.16
C ASP A 8 19.73 -17.14 -1.58
N LYS A 9 18.68 -16.41 -2.00
CA LYS A 9 17.41 -17.02 -2.42
C LYS A 9 16.81 -16.25 -3.57
N ASP A 10 16.31 -16.99 -4.56
CA ASP A 10 15.62 -16.38 -5.70
C ASP A 10 14.24 -15.89 -5.26
N VAL A 11 14.09 -14.56 -5.15
CA VAL A 11 12.81 -13.90 -4.90
C VAL A 11 12.28 -13.36 -6.22
N PHE A 12 11.15 -13.89 -6.67
CA PHE A 12 10.47 -13.45 -7.87
C PHE A 12 9.29 -12.57 -7.49
N ILE A 13 9.33 -11.30 -7.91
CA ILE A 13 8.18 -10.40 -7.77
C ILE A 13 7.39 -10.42 -9.07
N LEU A 14 6.20 -10.99 -8.99
CA LEU A 14 5.25 -10.98 -10.09
C LEU A 14 4.46 -9.68 -10.04
N GLY A 15 4.67 -8.83 -11.03
CA GLY A 15 3.89 -7.62 -11.20
C GLY A 15 2.41 -7.93 -11.44
N LYS A 16 1.55 -7.00 -11.04
CA LYS A 16 0.09 -7.08 -11.21
C LYS A 16 -0.32 -7.37 -12.66
N ASP A 17 0.46 -6.88 -13.61
CA ASP A 17 0.19 -6.98 -15.05
C ASP A 17 0.45 -8.38 -15.63
N LEU A 18 1.27 -9.19 -14.96
CA LEU A 18 1.58 -10.56 -15.36
C LEU A 18 0.51 -11.59 -14.93
N ILE A 19 -0.34 -11.21 -13.98
CA ILE A 19 -1.35 -12.10 -13.37
C ILE A 19 -2.76 -11.55 -13.55
N SER A 20 -2.92 -10.26 -13.90
CA SER A 20 -4.24 -9.65 -14.05
C SER A 20 -4.88 -10.05 -15.37
N LEU A 21 -5.84 -10.94 -15.28
CA LEU A 21 -6.81 -11.14 -16.34
C LEU A 21 -7.82 -9.96 -16.34
N PRO A 22 -8.37 -9.59 -17.51
CA PRO A 22 -9.48 -8.64 -17.56
C PRO A 22 -10.57 -9.03 -16.56
N GLY A 23 -11.11 -8.06 -15.81
CA GLY A 23 -11.95 -8.32 -14.62
C GLY A 23 -13.19 -9.19 -14.86
N PHE A 24 -13.69 -9.28 -16.11
CA PHE A 24 -14.78 -10.21 -16.46
C PHE A 24 -14.25 -11.65 -16.61
N LEU A 25 -13.05 -11.85 -17.17
CA LEU A 25 -12.39 -13.16 -17.27
C LEU A 25 -12.01 -13.68 -15.89
N GLU A 26 -11.57 -12.81 -14.99
CA GLU A 26 -11.27 -13.18 -13.60
C GLU A 26 -12.51 -13.73 -12.87
N ARG A 27 -13.68 -13.10 -13.07
CA ARG A 27 -14.95 -13.55 -12.47
C ARG A 27 -15.42 -14.88 -13.07
N THR A 28 -15.30 -15.07 -14.37
CA THR A 28 -15.72 -16.30 -15.04
C THR A 28 -14.75 -17.45 -14.76
N LEU A 29 -13.45 -17.19 -14.71
CA LEU A 29 -12.43 -18.21 -14.42
C LEU A 29 -12.40 -18.64 -12.95
N THR A 30 -12.82 -17.77 -12.01
CA THR A 30 -13.03 -18.20 -10.61
C THR A 30 -14.20 -19.16 -10.44
N LEU A 31 -15.11 -19.21 -11.40
CA LEU A 31 -16.22 -20.17 -11.46
C LEU A 31 -15.85 -21.45 -12.24
N LEU A 32 -14.80 -21.41 -13.05
CA LEU A 32 -14.31 -22.55 -13.82
C LEU A 32 -13.41 -23.45 -12.96
N ARG A 33 -13.28 -24.71 -13.38
CA ARG A 33 -12.40 -25.68 -12.71
C ARG A 33 -10.97 -25.14 -12.62
N GLU A 34 -10.35 -25.29 -11.46
CA GLU A 34 -8.98 -24.86 -11.15
C GLU A 34 -7.94 -25.21 -12.25
N ASN A 35 -8.11 -26.37 -12.90
CA ASN A 35 -7.26 -26.84 -14.00
C ASN A 35 -7.31 -25.93 -15.25
N LEU A 36 -8.47 -25.37 -15.57
CA LEU A 36 -8.59 -24.48 -16.74
C LEU A 36 -7.92 -23.13 -16.45
N TYR A 37 -8.04 -22.64 -15.22
CA TYR A 37 -7.35 -21.41 -14.82
C TYR A 37 -5.82 -21.57 -14.88
N LEU A 38 -5.29 -22.69 -14.37
CA LEU A 38 -3.86 -23.02 -14.46
C LEU A 38 -3.39 -23.15 -15.90
N PHE A 39 -4.20 -23.75 -16.78
CA PHE A 39 -3.90 -23.84 -18.19
C PHE A 39 -3.79 -22.46 -18.84
N VAL A 40 -4.72 -21.54 -18.55
CA VAL A 40 -4.67 -20.17 -19.06
C VAL A 40 -3.45 -19.41 -18.50
N LEU A 41 -3.16 -19.54 -17.22
CA LEU A 41 -1.94 -18.95 -16.63
C LEU A 41 -0.67 -19.49 -17.28
N ARG A 42 -0.62 -20.78 -17.57
CA ARG A 42 0.52 -21.42 -18.24
C ARG A 42 0.71 -20.93 -19.67
N LEU A 43 -0.38 -20.70 -20.39
CA LEU A 43 -0.32 -20.12 -21.75
C LEU A 43 0.18 -18.67 -21.73
N LEU A 44 -0.23 -17.88 -20.74
CA LEU A 44 0.15 -16.47 -20.62
C LEU A 44 1.55 -16.28 -20.02
N ASN A 45 1.96 -17.16 -19.12
CA ASN A 45 3.21 -17.03 -18.36
C ASN A 45 3.84 -18.40 -18.07
N PRO A 46 4.32 -19.14 -19.08
CA PRO A 46 4.85 -20.50 -18.91
C PRO A 46 6.04 -20.53 -17.94
N SER A 47 6.95 -19.58 -18.04
CA SER A 47 8.14 -19.51 -17.19
C SER A 47 7.84 -19.36 -15.69
N VAL A 48 6.70 -18.78 -15.36
CA VAL A 48 6.26 -18.61 -13.97
C VAL A 48 5.58 -19.86 -13.44
N VAL A 49 4.72 -20.48 -14.25
CA VAL A 49 3.95 -21.66 -13.81
C VAL A 49 4.84 -22.90 -13.72
N ASP A 50 5.87 -23.00 -14.56
CA ASP A 50 6.80 -24.13 -14.57
C ASP A 50 7.95 -23.97 -13.55
N HIS A 51 8.06 -22.80 -12.90
CA HIS A 51 9.02 -22.58 -11.83
C HIS A 51 8.56 -23.24 -10.53
N LYS A 52 9.49 -23.84 -9.80
CA LYS A 52 9.22 -24.42 -8.47
C LYS A 52 9.44 -23.35 -7.41
N PHE A 53 8.41 -23.12 -6.62
CA PHE A 53 8.44 -22.20 -5.48
C PHE A 53 8.32 -22.99 -4.17
N ASP A 54 9.00 -22.53 -3.12
CA ASP A 54 8.79 -23.01 -1.75
C ASP A 54 7.64 -22.23 -1.08
N PHE A 55 7.55 -20.92 -1.38
CA PHE A 55 6.53 -20.03 -0.86
C PHE A 55 5.98 -19.13 -1.97
N VAL A 56 4.67 -18.89 -1.92
CA VAL A 56 4.00 -17.87 -2.72
C VAL A 56 3.34 -16.88 -1.76
N ILE A 57 3.77 -15.63 -1.79
CA ILE A 57 3.23 -14.55 -0.95
C ILE A 57 2.41 -13.61 -1.83
N CYS A 58 1.21 -13.29 -1.40
CA CYS A 58 0.33 -12.40 -2.16
C CYS A 58 -0.43 -11.42 -1.25
N SER A 59 -0.86 -10.31 -1.84
CA SER A 59 -1.69 -9.31 -1.19
C SER A 59 -2.71 -8.73 -2.17
N GLY A 60 -3.91 -8.43 -1.67
CA GLY A 60 -5.01 -7.91 -2.47
C GLY A 60 -5.88 -8.99 -3.12
N SER A 61 -7.17 -8.65 -3.30
CA SER A 61 -8.20 -9.61 -3.72
C SER A 61 -7.97 -10.20 -5.12
N ARG A 62 -7.33 -9.45 -6.01
CA ARG A 62 -7.07 -9.87 -7.40
C ARG A 62 -5.95 -10.90 -7.53
N THR A 63 -4.99 -10.88 -6.61
CA THR A 63 -3.85 -11.81 -6.62
C THR A 63 -4.12 -13.10 -5.85
N ALA A 64 -5.16 -13.14 -5.04
CA ALA A 64 -5.47 -14.23 -4.13
C ALA A 64 -5.65 -15.60 -4.83
N VAL A 65 -6.47 -15.65 -5.89
CA VAL A 65 -6.73 -16.89 -6.63
C VAL A 65 -5.53 -17.32 -7.46
N PRO A 66 -4.92 -16.44 -8.28
CA PRO A 66 -3.70 -16.79 -9.01
C PRO A 66 -2.59 -17.31 -8.11
N ALA A 67 -2.33 -16.66 -6.97
CA ALA A 67 -1.29 -17.09 -6.04
C ALA A 67 -1.57 -18.47 -5.43
N TYR A 68 -2.81 -18.73 -5.03
CA TYR A 68 -3.21 -20.05 -4.54
C TYR A 68 -2.98 -21.14 -5.60
N LEU A 69 -3.36 -20.90 -6.85
CA LEU A 69 -3.22 -21.87 -7.91
C LEU A 69 -1.75 -22.10 -8.30
N LEU A 70 -0.93 -21.04 -8.29
CA LEU A 70 0.50 -21.14 -8.52
C LEU A 70 1.17 -21.95 -7.40
N ALA A 71 0.84 -21.69 -6.16
CA ALA A 71 1.35 -22.45 -5.02
C ALA A 71 0.96 -23.93 -5.13
N LYS A 72 -0.28 -24.22 -5.51
CA LYS A 72 -0.76 -25.60 -5.73
C LYS A 72 0.00 -26.29 -6.86
N ALA A 73 0.27 -25.61 -7.97
CA ALA A 73 1.02 -26.16 -9.09
C ALA A 73 2.47 -26.48 -8.74
N SER A 74 3.09 -25.68 -7.88
CA SER A 74 4.48 -25.83 -7.42
C SER A 74 4.61 -26.68 -6.15
N ASN A 75 3.51 -27.13 -5.55
CA ASN A 75 3.47 -27.74 -4.20
C ASN A 75 4.08 -26.83 -3.12
N ALA A 76 3.90 -25.51 -3.29
CA ALA A 76 4.42 -24.48 -2.41
C ALA A 76 3.42 -24.11 -1.30
N LYS A 77 3.93 -23.49 -0.23
CA LYS A 77 3.09 -22.85 0.79
C LYS A 77 2.59 -21.49 0.29
N VAL A 78 1.32 -21.16 0.56
CA VAL A 78 0.74 -19.88 0.17
C VAL A 78 0.40 -19.02 1.40
N ILE A 79 0.95 -17.79 1.41
CA ILE A 79 0.75 -16.82 2.48
C ILE A 79 0.04 -15.60 1.91
N TYR A 80 -1.04 -15.19 2.58
CA TYR A 80 -1.79 -14.00 2.19
C TYR A 80 -1.55 -12.86 3.19
N ILE A 81 -1.21 -11.67 2.67
CA ILE A 81 -1.05 -10.45 3.46
C ILE A 81 -2.30 -9.59 3.30
N GLY A 82 -2.98 -9.32 4.42
CA GLY A 82 -4.26 -8.62 4.50
C GLY A 82 -5.39 -9.55 4.94
N THR A 83 -6.64 -9.11 4.73
CA THR A 83 -7.83 -9.90 5.04
C THR A 83 -8.46 -10.45 3.76
N PRO A 84 -8.27 -11.74 3.45
CA PRO A 84 -8.86 -12.34 2.25
C PRO A 84 -10.37 -12.50 2.41
N LYS A 85 -11.10 -12.62 1.29
CA LYS A 85 -12.52 -12.96 1.34
C LYS A 85 -12.73 -14.30 2.08
N PHE A 86 -13.77 -14.39 2.90
CA PHE A 86 -14.04 -15.54 3.78
C PHE A 86 -13.92 -16.91 3.07
N ARG A 87 -14.45 -17.03 1.85
CA ARG A 87 -14.41 -18.27 1.07
C ARG A 87 -13.00 -18.72 0.68
N LEU A 88 -12.04 -17.80 0.64
CA LEU A 88 -10.65 -18.06 0.26
C LEU A 88 -9.74 -18.31 1.47
N MET A 89 -10.16 -17.95 2.68
CA MET A 89 -9.31 -18.05 3.88
C MET A 89 -8.76 -19.46 4.09
N LYS A 90 -9.60 -20.49 3.89
CA LYS A 90 -9.21 -21.90 4.05
C LYS A 90 -8.17 -22.39 3.02
N LYS A 91 -7.95 -21.63 1.95
CA LYS A 91 -7.02 -22.00 0.87
C LYS A 91 -5.59 -21.54 1.14
N PHE A 92 -5.37 -20.69 2.14
CA PHE A 92 -4.06 -20.19 2.50
C PHE A 92 -3.44 -20.99 3.66
N ASP A 93 -2.16 -21.27 3.56
CA ASP A 93 -1.38 -21.92 4.64
C ASP A 93 -1.13 -20.97 5.80
N GLY A 94 -1.08 -19.66 5.52
CA GLY A 94 -0.95 -18.60 6.51
C GLY A 94 -1.58 -17.29 6.03
N ILE A 95 -2.06 -16.50 6.99
CA ILE A 95 -2.64 -15.17 6.75
C ILE A 95 -1.96 -14.21 7.72
N VAL A 96 -1.44 -13.11 7.22
CA VAL A 96 -0.91 -12.00 8.04
C VAL A 96 -1.92 -10.86 7.95
N SER A 97 -2.61 -10.53 9.03
CA SER A 97 -3.71 -9.57 9.03
C SER A 97 -3.69 -8.67 10.25
N THR A 98 -4.13 -7.42 10.09
CA THR A 98 -4.42 -6.52 11.20
C THR A 98 -5.77 -6.81 11.88
N LYS A 99 -6.58 -7.67 11.30
CA LYS A 99 -7.89 -8.04 11.82
C LYS A 99 -7.76 -9.16 12.85
N GLN A 100 -7.99 -8.85 14.12
CA GLN A 100 -7.77 -9.79 15.23
C GLN A 100 -8.87 -10.88 15.35
N ASP A 101 -10.10 -10.57 14.95
CA ASP A 101 -11.25 -11.47 15.09
C ASP A 101 -11.16 -12.76 14.26
N ILE A 102 -10.38 -12.75 13.18
CA ILE A 102 -10.18 -13.92 12.33
C ILE A 102 -9.12 -14.91 12.86
N SER A 103 -8.30 -14.50 13.83
CA SER A 103 -7.21 -15.32 14.37
C SER A 103 -7.71 -16.58 15.10
N LYS A 104 -8.93 -16.56 15.61
CA LYS A 104 -9.54 -17.69 16.33
C LYS A 104 -9.97 -18.85 15.41
N VAL A 105 -10.09 -18.60 14.12
CA VAL A 105 -10.69 -19.56 13.16
C VAL A 105 -9.70 -20.09 12.15
N TYR A 106 -8.61 -19.37 11.90
CA TYR A 106 -7.63 -19.68 10.84
C TYR A 106 -6.19 -19.54 11.34
N LYS A 107 -5.24 -20.07 10.58
CA LYS A 107 -3.79 -19.85 10.81
C LYS A 107 -3.45 -18.38 10.48
N VAL A 108 -3.72 -17.49 11.43
CA VAL A 108 -3.52 -16.05 11.27
C VAL A 108 -2.43 -15.57 12.22
N ILE A 109 -1.51 -14.81 11.67
CA ILE A 109 -0.59 -13.96 12.43
C ILE A 109 -1.23 -12.58 12.45
N SER A 110 -1.72 -12.18 13.63
CA SER A 110 -2.28 -10.86 13.84
C SER A 110 -1.17 -9.86 14.10
N THR A 111 -1.17 -8.76 13.35
CA THR A 111 -0.23 -7.65 13.50
C THR A 111 -1.02 -6.38 13.80
N HIS A 112 -0.47 -5.47 14.61
CA HIS A 112 -1.09 -4.17 14.85
C HIS A 112 -1.04 -3.29 13.60
N LEU A 113 0.08 -3.37 12.87
CA LEU A 113 0.31 -2.63 11.63
C LEU A 113 0.45 -3.58 10.45
N PRO A 114 -0.03 -3.21 9.25
CA PRO A 114 0.24 -3.98 8.05
C PRO A 114 1.75 -3.99 7.75
N PRO A 115 2.28 -5.05 7.15
CA PRO A 115 3.67 -5.10 6.73
C PRO A 115 4.01 -3.96 5.76
N THR A 116 5.13 -3.33 5.97
CA THR A 116 5.67 -2.26 5.13
C THR A 116 7.07 -2.60 4.65
N LYS A 117 7.53 -1.92 3.58
CA LYS A 117 8.88 -2.02 3.05
C LYS A 117 9.89 -1.12 3.78
N PHE A 118 9.42 -0.26 4.67
CA PHE A 118 10.29 0.63 5.44
C PHE A 118 10.93 -0.12 6.61
N ASP A 119 12.21 0.14 6.82
CA ASP A 119 12.91 -0.39 7.97
C ASP A 119 12.40 0.26 9.26
N PRO A 120 12.19 -0.53 10.33
CA PRO A 120 11.68 -0.02 11.60
C PRO A 120 12.69 0.82 12.37
N TYR A 121 13.95 0.82 11.97
CA TYR A 121 15.01 1.53 12.65
C TYR A 121 15.67 2.56 11.75
N VAL A 122 15.72 3.79 12.24
CA VAL A 122 16.47 4.87 11.60
C VAL A 122 17.33 5.55 12.66
N GLU A 123 18.60 5.69 12.37
CA GLU A 123 19.47 6.56 13.15
C GLU A 123 18.86 7.96 13.18
N LYS A 124 18.65 8.51 14.39
CA LYS A 124 18.15 9.87 14.55
C LYS A 124 19.12 10.84 13.90
N ARG A 125 18.68 11.44 12.79
CA ARG A 125 19.38 12.57 12.16
C ARG A 125 18.97 13.87 12.85
N GLU A 126 19.77 14.91 12.67
CA GLU A 126 19.35 16.25 13.04
C GLU A 126 18.10 16.61 12.24
N LEU A 127 17.00 16.84 12.96
CA LEU A 127 15.73 17.22 12.36
C LEU A 127 15.75 18.72 12.10
N ASP A 128 15.36 19.11 10.92
CA ASP A 128 15.09 20.51 10.62
C ASP A 128 13.67 20.90 11.06
N ASN A 129 13.48 22.17 11.36
CA ASN A 129 12.18 22.70 11.80
C ASN A 129 11.22 22.91 10.60
N ARG A 130 11.14 21.93 9.70
CA ARG A 130 10.25 21.92 8.54
C ARG A 130 9.15 20.89 8.70
N SER A 131 8.05 21.12 8.00
CA SER A 131 6.94 20.17 7.90
C SER A 131 7.00 19.37 6.61
N LEU A 132 6.75 18.07 6.70
CA LEU A 132 6.54 17.20 5.57
C LEU A 132 5.06 16.84 5.48
N VAL A 133 4.42 17.07 4.34
CA VAL A 133 3.02 16.71 4.10
C VAL A 133 2.94 15.66 3.02
N LEU A 134 2.59 14.44 3.40
CA LEU A 134 2.37 13.33 2.49
C LEU A 134 0.89 13.29 2.08
N ILE A 135 0.65 13.47 0.79
CA ILE A 135 -0.70 13.63 0.24
C ILE A 135 -1.15 12.34 -0.42
N GLY A 136 -2.23 11.76 0.08
CA GLY A 136 -2.91 10.64 -0.55
C GLY A 136 -3.73 11.08 -1.76
N GLY A 137 -5.03 10.97 -1.66
CA GLY A 137 -5.99 11.34 -2.71
C GLY A 137 -7.31 10.61 -2.53
N ASP A 138 -8.11 10.55 -3.57
CA ASP A 138 -9.39 9.88 -3.54
C ASP A 138 -9.25 8.37 -3.33
N GLY A 139 -10.13 7.81 -2.55
CA GLY A 139 -10.13 6.38 -2.25
C GLY A 139 -10.26 6.08 -0.76
N SER A 140 -10.32 4.81 -0.41
CA SER A 140 -10.47 4.35 0.99
C SER A 140 -11.66 4.97 1.73
N GLY A 141 -12.75 5.29 1.00
CA GLY A 141 -13.94 5.95 1.57
C GLY A 141 -13.88 7.47 1.61
N TYR A 142 -12.79 8.08 1.16
CA TYR A 142 -12.62 9.52 1.03
C TYR A 142 -12.80 9.97 -0.42
N ASP A 143 -13.41 11.14 -0.58
CA ASP A 143 -13.62 11.82 -1.87
C ASP A 143 -13.46 13.32 -1.62
N TYR A 144 -12.28 13.83 -1.95
CA TYR A 144 -11.91 15.21 -1.69
C TYR A 144 -12.28 16.12 -2.85
N GLY A 145 -13.06 17.14 -2.56
CA GLY A 145 -13.38 18.17 -3.53
C GLY A 145 -12.30 19.26 -3.63
N GLU A 146 -12.47 20.14 -4.60
CA GLU A 146 -11.54 21.24 -4.85
C GLU A 146 -11.32 22.13 -3.61
N LYS A 147 -12.38 22.42 -2.86
CA LYS A 147 -12.32 23.22 -1.62
C LYS A 147 -11.44 22.58 -0.54
N ASP A 148 -11.41 21.26 -0.47
CA ASP A 148 -10.60 20.52 0.51
C ASP A 148 -9.11 20.71 0.19
N TRP A 149 -8.74 20.72 -1.08
CA TRP A 149 -7.36 20.96 -1.51
C TRP A 149 -6.92 22.42 -1.30
N TYR A 150 -7.80 23.39 -1.53
CA TYR A 150 -7.52 24.79 -1.18
C TYR A 150 -7.32 24.98 0.30
N ARG A 151 -8.11 24.27 1.13
CA ARG A 151 -7.96 24.31 2.58
C ARG A 151 -6.60 23.78 2.99
N LEU A 152 -6.14 22.66 2.42
CA LEU A 152 -4.80 22.12 2.68
C LEU A 152 -3.71 23.15 2.38
N ALA A 153 -3.76 23.79 1.20
CA ALA A 153 -2.80 24.84 0.83
C ALA A 153 -2.82 26.00 1.82
N PHE A 154 -4.00 26.41 2.25
CA PHE A 154 -4.18 27.54 3.19
C PHE A 154 -3.64 27.23 4.59
N GLU A 155 -3.87 26.04 5.11
CA GLU A 155 -3.40 25.63 6.44
C GLU A 155 -1.87 25.64 6.55
N PHE A 156 -1.16 25.34 5.47
CA PHE A 156 0.30 25.30 5.45
C PHE A 156 0.95 26.58 4.86
N LYS A 157 0.18 27.61 4.49
CA LYS A 157 0.64 28.78 3.74
C LYS A 157 1.86 29.48 4.36
N ASN A 158 1.92 29.56 5.69
CA ASN A 158 2.97 30.27 6.43
C ASN A 158 3.99 29.31 7.08
N ILE A 159 3.92 28.04 6.79
CA ILE A 159 4.77 27.01 7.38
C ILE A 159 5.78 26.55 6.32
N ASN A 160 7.05 26.45 6.69
CA ASN A 160 8.07 25.89 5.82
C ASN A 160 7.77 24.40 5.58
N THR A 161 7.29 24.08 4.40
CA THR A 161 6.65 22.78 4.12
C THR A 161 7.18 22.14 2.84
N THR A 162 7.48 20.85 2.94
CA THR A 162 7.69 20.00 1.77
C THR A 162 6.44 19.17 1.54
N PHE A 163 5.81 19.33 0.39
CA PHE A 163 4.67 18.51 -0.03
C PHE A 163 5.15 17.35 -0.90
N VAL A 164 4.61 16.17 -0.65
CA VAL A 164 4.84 14.97 -1.46
C VAL A 164 3.50 14.43 -1.93
N ASN A 165 3.32 14.32 -3.24
CA ASN A 165 2.12 13.72 -3.80
C ASN A 165 2.17 12.18 -3.77
N SER A 166 1.08 11.56 -4.18
CA SER A 166 0.97 10.12 -4.42
C SER A 166 0.37 9.83 -5.79
N ARG A 167 0.40 8.57 -6.20
CA ARG A 167 -0.28 8.11 -7.43
C ARG A 167 -1.80 8.36 -7.43
N ARG A 168 -2.40 8.60 -6.25
CA ARG A 168 -3.83 8.87 -6.09
C ARG A 168 -4.14 10.36 -6.00
N THR A 169 -3.13 11.21 -5.82
CA THR A 169 -3.32 12.66 -5.75
C THR A 169 -3.82 13.17 -7.10
N PRO A 170 -4.99 13.81 -7.15
CA PRO A 170 -5.53 14.34 -8.41
C PRO A 170 -4.58 15.40 -9.00
N LYS A 171 -4.36 15.33 -10.31
CA LYS A 171 -3.45 16.27 -10.99
C LYS A 171 -3.84 17.74 -10.80
N PHE A 172 -5.14 18.03 -10.80
CA PHE A 172 -5.64 19.40 -10.57
C PHE A 172 -5.32 19.87 -9.14
N ALA A 173 -5.45 18.97 -8.13
CA ALA A 173 -5.16 19.30 -6.75
C ALA A 173 -3.67 19.60 -6.54
N TRP A 174 -2.81 18.79 -7.14
CA TRP A 174 -1.37 18.99 -7.11
C TRP A 174 -0.93 20.30 -7.79
N LYS A 175 -1.54 20.61 -8.93
CA LYS A 175 -1.35 21.88 -9.63
C LYS A 175 -1.79 23.07 -8.76
N ASN A 176 -2.99 23.00 -8.20
CA ASN A 176 -3.54 24.05 -7.33
C ASN A 176 -2.66 24.29 -6.08
N LEU A 177 -2.14 23.24 -5.46
CA LEU A 177 -1.20 23.36 -4.35
C LEU A 177 0.04 24.15 -4.77
N LYS A 178 0.64 23.83 -5.91
CA LYS A 178 1.81 24.52 -6.45
C LYS A 178 1.53 25.99 -6.77
N GLU A 179 0.39 26.29 -7.38
CA GLU A 179 0.00 27.65 -7.77
C GLU A 179 -0.34 28.55 -6.57
N ASN A 180 -0.86 27.97 -5.49
CA ASN A 180 -1.22 28.70 -4.27
C ASN A 180 -0.14 28.62 -3.17
N SER A 181 1.02 28.10 -3.50
CA SER A 181 2.12 27.93 -2.57
C SER A 181 2.93 29.23 -2.42
N GLY A 182 3.57 29.37 -1.26
CA GLY A 182 4.53 30.45 -0.97
C GLY A 182 5.98 30.04 -1.27
N PRO A 183 6.92 31.00 -1.10
CA PRO A 183 8.35 30.76 -1.34
C PRO A 183 8.98 29.72 -0.40
N ASN A 184 8.31 29.43 0.71
CA ASN A 184 8.77 28.47 1.72
C ASN A 184 8.27 27.03 1.47
N HIS A 185 7.67 26.77 0.31
CA HIS A 185 7.14 25.47 -0.04
C HIS A 185 8.02 24.75 -1.05
N ASN A 186 8.30 23.48 -0.78
CA ASN A 186 8.96 22.56 -1.70
C ASN A 186 7.98 21.48 -2.15
N PHE A 187 8.22 20.93 -3.33
CA PHE A 187 7.36 19.90 -3.93
C PHE A 187 8.19 18.72 -4.41
N LEU A 188 7.84 17.53 -3.95
CA LEU A 188 8.42 16.28 -4.41
C LEU A 188 7.35 15.48 -5.15
N ASP A 189 7.53 15.29 -6.43
CA ASP A 189 6.67 14.44 -7.24
C ASP A 189 7.09 12.98 -7.08
N LEU A 190 6.18 12.13 -6.60
CA LEU A 190 6.50 10.72 -6.32
C LEU A 190 6.97 9.96 -7.57
N GLU A 191 6.46 10.32 -8.76
CA GLU A 191 6.84 9.67 -10.02
C GLU A 191 8.30 9.95 -10.38
N ASP A 192 8.81 11.14 -10.03
CA ASP A 192 10.17 11.59 -10.33
C ASP A 192 11.13 11.47 -9.15
N THR A 193 10.62 11.11 -7.96
CA THR A 193 11.41 11.05 -6.73
C THR A 193 11.86 9.62 -6.44
N PRO A 194 13.17 9.33 -6.43
CA PRO A 194 13.70 8.05 -5.97
C PRO A 194 13.26 7.72 -4.56
N PHE A 195 13.10 6.43 -4.26
CA PHE A 195 12.63 5.98 -2.94
C PHE A 195 13.55 6.45 -1.80
N GLU A 196 14.84 6.45 -2.02
CA GLU A 196 15.88 6.89 -1.07
C GLU A 196 15.68 8.37 -0.70
N ARG A 197 15.36 9.23 -1.68
CA ARG A 197 15.09 10.64 -1.46
C ARG A 197 13.80 10.87 -0.68
N LEU A 198 12.77 10.03 -0.90
CA LEU A 198 11.56 10.06 -0.08
C LEU A 198 11.88 9.68 1.37
N GLN A 199 12.70 8.65 1.58
CA GLN A 199 13.15 8.26 2.91
C GLN A 199 13.93 9.38 3.59
N GLU A 200 14.87 10.02 2.89
CA GLU A 200 15.61 11.19 3.40
C GLU A 200 14.68 12.33 3.79
N ALA A 201 13.66 12.62 3.01
CA ALA A 201 12.67 13.63 3.35
C ALA A 201 11.91 13.26 4.64
N ILE A 202 11.50 12.01 4.79
CA ILE A 202 10.85 11.52 6.02
C ILE A 202 11.79 11.65 7.22
N ASP A 203 13.07 11.29 7.05
CA ASP A 203 14.05 11.23 8.13
C ASP A 203 14.61 12.60 8.55
N SER A 204 14.44 13.64 7.72
CA SER A 204 14.97 14.99 7.98
C SER A 204 13.95 15.98 8.54
N HIS A 205 12.65 15.73 8.39
CA HIS A 205 11.62 16.66 8.84
C HIS A 205 11.15 16.35 10.26
N SER A 206 10.97 17.40 11.08
CA SER A 206 10.52 17.26 12.47
C SER A 206 9.02 17.02 12.62
N HIS A 207 8.23 17.54 11.70
CA HIS A 207 6.77 17.44 11.72
C HIS A 207 6.26 16.74 10.47
N ILE A 208 5.66 15.56 10.62
CA ILE A 208 5.15 14.78 9.51
C ILE A 208 3.63 14.76 9.58
N PHE A 209 3.02 15.16 8.47
CA PHE A 209 1.58 15.20 8.26
C PHE A 209 1.21 14.23 7.14
N VAL A 210 0.11 13.51 7.31
CA VAL A 210 -0.40 12.57 6.28
C VAL A 210 -1.90 12.75 6.15
N THR A 211 -2.41 12.84 4.93
CA THR A 211 -3.86 12.93 4.72
C THR A 211 -4.56 11.61 5.12
N ALA A 212 -5.71 11.73 5.77
CA ALA A 212 -6.44 10.65 6.45
C ALA A 212 -6.82 9.46 5.55
N ASP A 213 -6.92 9.67 4.24
CA ASP A 213 -7.20 8.61 3.26
C ASP A 213 -6.06 7.58 3.09
N SER A 214 -4.85 7.91 3.56
CA SER A 214 -3.65 7.11 3.28
C SER A 214 -3.12 6.34 4.49
N THR A 215 -3.89 5.33 4.92
CA THR A 215 -3.50 4.43 6.02
C THR A 215 -2.11 3.81 5.82
N SER A 216 -1.72 3.46 4.59
CA SER A 216 -0.41 2.88 4.32
C SER A 216 0.73 3.85 4.60
N MET A 217 0.60 5.13 4.22
CA MET A 217 1.62 6.15 4.52
C MET A 217 1.72 6.39 6.03
N ILE A 218 0.57 6.47 6.73
CA ILE A 218 0.54 6.60 8.18
C ILE A 218 1.31 5.45 8.84
N VAL A 219 1.02 4.21 8.43
CA VAL A 219 1.70 3.02 8.94
C VAL A 219 3.20 3.02 8.64
N GLU A 220 3.59 3.45 7.44
CA GLU A 220 4.99 3.56 7.04
C GLU A 220 5.77 4.52 7.96
N ILE A 221 5.19 5.68 8.28
CA ILE A 221 5.79 6.66 9.19
C ILE A 221 5.88 6.12 10.62
N LEU A 222 4.79 5.53 11.13
CA LEU A 222 4.75 4.92 12.46
C LEU A 222 5.76 3.77 12.60
N THR A 223 5.92 2.95 11.56
CA THR A 223 6.89 1.84 11.56
C THR A 223 8.32 2.33 11.67
N ARG A 224 8.62 3.50 11.11
CA ARG A 224 9.93 4.16 11.27
C ARG A 224 10.13 4.81 12.64
N GLY A 225 9.14 4.78 13.52
CA GLY A 225 9.22 5.34 14.87
C GLY A 225 8.99 6.85 14.92
N TYR A 226 8.43 7.46 13.88
CA TYR A 226 8.07 8.87 13.87
C TYR A 226 6.62 9.09 14.30
N PHE A 227 6.36 10.22 14.92
CA PHE A 227 4.99 10.69 15.12
C PHE A 227 4.40 11.18 13.81
N VAL A 228 3.10 10.89 13.61
CA VAL A 228 2.36 11.33 12.43
C VAL A 228 1.17 12.18 12.86
N ASN A 229 1.02 13.33 12.22
CA ASN A 229 -0.18 14.16 12.34
C ASN A 229 -1.12 13.82 11.20
N VAL A 230 -2.31 13.32 11.51
CA VAL A 230 -3.30 12.98 10.48
C VAL A 230 -4.08 14.22 10.09
N VAL A 231 -4.04 14.58 8.82
CA VAL A 231 -4.79 15.72 8.25
C VAL A 231 -6.10 15.23 7.69
N GLU A 232 -7.19 15.59 8.34
CA GLU A 232 -8.54 15.26 7.91
C GLU A 232 -9.15 16.45 7.16
N LEU A 233 -9.03 16.46 5.82
CA LEU A 233 -9.57 17.53 4.97
C LEU A 233 -11.11 17.50 4.96
N ARG A 234 -11.66 16.32 4.87
CA ARG A 234 -13.09 16.01 4.98
C ARG A 234 -13.24 14.61 5.57
N GLY A 235 -14.26 14.42 6.37
CA GLY A 235 -14.59 13.10 6.90
C GLY A 235 -14.90 12.07 5.80
N PRO A 236 -14.78 10.78 6.07
CA PRO A 236 -15.03 9.73 5.10
C PRO A 236 -16.52 9.70 4.72
N ILE A 237 -16.80 9.51 3.41
CA ILE A 237 -18.17 9.33 2.88
C ILE A 237 -18.75 7.99 3.39
N LYS A 238 -17.89 6.98 3.50
CA LYS A 238 -18.23 5.66 4.05
C LYS A 238 -17.25 5.33 5.17
N ARG A 239 -17.76 4.91 6.32
CA ARG A 239 -16.93 4.29 7.35
C ARG A 239 -16.44 2.95 6.83
N GLU A 240 -15.21 2.93 6.38
CA GLU A 240 -14.51 1.72 5.99
C GLU A 240 -13.49 1.35 7.08
N HIS A 241 -13.04 0.12 7.04
CA HIS A 241 -12.01 -0.40 7.96
C HIS A 241 -10.75 0.48 8.08
N HIS A 242 -10.41 1.25 7.05
CA HIS A 242 -9.30 2.21 7.08
C HIS A 242 -9.51 3.34 8.10
N HIS A 243 -10.73 3.87 8.19
CA HIS A 243 -11.06 4.90 9.19
C HIS A 243 -10.93 4.35 10.61
N ASP A 244 -11.43 3.14 10.86
CA ASP A 244 -11.33 2.50 12.18
C ASP A 244 -9.87 2.24 12.59
N VAL A 245 -9.00 1.91 11.63
CA VAL A 245 -7.57 1.77 11.86
C VAL A 245 -6.94 3.11 12.24
N ILE A 246 -7.28 4.21 11.54
CA ILE A 246 -6.76 5.54 11.86
C ILE A 246 -7.23 6.00 13.23
N GLU A 247 -8.50 5.80 13.58
CA GLU A 247 -9.04 6.13 14.90
C GLU A 247 -8.34 5.36 16.03
N SER A 248 -7.89 4.13 15.76
CA SER A 248 -7.14 3.35 16.75
C SER A 248 -5.73 3.86 17.04
N PHE A 249 -5.22 4.80 16.24
CA PHE A 249 -3.90 5.44 16.43
C PHE A 249 -3.98 6.83 17.06
N LYS A 250 -5.19 7.41 17.20
CA LYS A 250 -5.41 8.66 17.92
C LYS A 250 -5.43 8.42 19.43
#